data_30862762a3c92de2d6c9de854fade91b
#
_entry.id   30862762a3c92de2d6c9de854fade91b
#
_cell.length_a   1.000
_cell.length_b   1.000
_cell.length_c   1.000
_cell.angle_alpha   90.00
_cell.angle_beta   90.00
_cell.angle_gamma   90.00
#
_symmetry.space_group_name_H-M   'P 1'
#
loop_
_entity.id
_entity.type
_entity.pdbx_description
1 polymer ?
#
loop_
_entity_poly.entity_id
_entity_poly.type
_entity_poly.pdbx_seq_one_letter_code
_entity_poly.pdbx_strand_id
1 'polypeptide(L)'
;MLFRSDAVRIANDSAYGLSGGVWSADRERALALARRVRTGTVTVNGAPIGFDGPFGGFKASGIGREYGAVGLTQYVEHKTITV
;
A
#
# COMPACT_ATOMS: atom_id res chain seq x y z
N MET A 1 7.39 10.42 -24.15
CA MET A 1 6.69 10.79 -22.90
C MET A 1 5.70 9.70 -22.52
N LEU A 2 5.72 9.29 -21.25
CA LEU A 2 4.75 8.33 -20.76
C LEU A 2 3.50 9.05 -20.30
N PHE A 3 2.33 8.55 -20.69
CA PHE A 3 1.08 8.97 -20.11
C PHE A 3 0.95 8.40 -18.69
N ARG A 4 0.14 9.07 -17.85
CA ARG A 4 -0.08 8.67 -16.46
C ARG A 4 -0.54 7.21 -16.35
N SER A 5 -1.47 6.80 -17.22
CA SER A 5 -1.97 5.42 -17.24
C SER A 5 -0.88 4.41 -17.60
N ASP A 6 0.05 4.78 -18.46
CA ASP A 6 1.17 3.89 -18.82
C ASP A 6 2.15 3.76 -17.67
N ALA A 7 2.42 4.84 -16.93
CA ALA A 7 3.28 4.79 -15.76
C ALA A 7 2.72 3.85 -14.69
N VAL A 8 1.42 3.91 -14.43
CA VAL A 8 0.75 3.01 -13.48
C VAL A 8 0.79 1.57 -13.97
N ARG A 9 0.51 1.33 -15.25
CA ARG A 9 0.56 -0.01 -15.83
C ARG A 9 1.95 -0.63 -15.69
N ILE A 10 2.98 0.15 -15.99
CA ILE A 10 4.37 -0.32 -15.87
C ILE A 10 4.74 -0.58 -14.41
N ALA A 11 4.37 0.33 -13.52
CA ALA A 11 4.66 0.18 -12.09
C ALA A 11 3.98 -1.06 -11.50
N ASN A 12 2.77 -1.39 -11.98
CA ASN A 12 2.04 -2.56 -11.51
C ASN A 12 2.45 -3.87 -12.20
N ASP A 13 3.26 -3.80 -13.24
CA ASP A 13 3.72 -4.98 -13.99
C ASP A 13 4.88 -5.66 -13.25
N SER A 14 4.57 -6.25 -12.10
CA SER A 14 5.52 -6.92 -11.24
C SER A 14 4.79 -7.98 -10.42
N ALA A 15 5.48 -9.06 -10.08
CA ALA A 15 4.96 -10.06 -9.16
C ALA A 15 5.00 -9.56 -7.71
N TYR A 16 5.71 -8.48 -7.44
CA TYR A 16 5.88 -7.93 -6.09
C TYR A 16 5.01 -6.71 -5.88
N GLY A 17 4.78 -6.36 -4.63
CA GLY A 17 3.97 -5.21 -4.26
C GLY A 17 4.13 -4.83 -2.80
N LEU A 18 5.38 -4.74 -2.30
CA LEU A 18 5.62 -4.34 -0.91
C LEU A 18 5.45 -2.84 -0.73
N SER A 19 6.19 -2.05 -1.49
CA SER A 19 6.16 -0.60 -1.35
C SER A 19 6.39 0.07 -2.69
N GLY A 20 5.97 1.32 -2.77
CA GLY A 20 6.20 2.17 -3.92
C GLY A 20 6.36 3.61 -3.51
N GLY A 21 6.73 4.44 -4.45
CA GLY A 21 6.89 5.86 -4.23
C GLY A 21 6.34 6.66 -5.40
N VAL A 22 5.77 7.82 -5.08
CA VAL A 22 5.26 8.76 -6.08
C VAL A 22 5.81 10.13 -5.77
N TRP A 23 6.34 10.79 -6.77
CA TRP A 23 6.88 12.14 -6.66
C TRP A 23 6.11 13.08 -7.59
N SER A 24 5.53 14.12 -7.04
CA SER A 24 4.82 15.14 -7.83
C SER A 24 4.71 16.42 -7.03
N ALA A 25 4.83 17.56 -7.72
CA ALA A 25 4.55 18.85 -7.12
C ALA A 25 3.05 19.07 -6.87
N ASP A 26 2.20 18.34 -7.59
CA ASP A 26 0.74 18.38 -7.43
C ASP A 26 0.33 17.24 -6.49
N ARG A 27 -0.06 17.61 -5.28
CA ARG A 27 -0.42 16.64 -4.23
C ARG A 27 -1.61 15.76 -4.63
N GLU A 28 -2.65 16.36 -5.24
CA GLU A 28 -3.83 15.59 -5.62
C GLU A 28 -3.53 14.56 -6.70
N ARG A 29 -2.68 14.93 -7.66
CA ARG A 29 -2.20 14.01 -8.68
C ARG A 29 -1.40 12.87 -8.06
N ALA A 30 -0.52 13.19 -7.11
CA ALA A 30 0.29 12.19 -6.41
C ALA A 30 -0.60 11.19 -5.68
N LEU A 31 -1.62 11.66 -4.96
CA LEU A 31 -2.55 10.79 -4.24
C LEU A 31 -3.38 9.93 -5.20
N ALA A 32 -3.83 10.50 -6.32
CA ALA A 32 -4.57 9.73 -7.32
C ALA A 32 -3.73 8.60 -7.91
N LEU A 33 -2.47 8.85 -8.19
CA LEU A 33 -1.54 7.81 -8.66
C LEU A 33 -1.25 6.78 -7.58
N ALA A 34 -1.04 7.24 -6.34
CA ALA A 34 -0.76 6.35 -5.21
C ALA A 34 -1.88 5.32 -5.01
N ARG A 35 -3.13 5.72 -5.19
CA ARG A 35 -4.26 4.79 -5.07
C ARG A 35 -4.30 3.71 -6.15
N ARG A 36 -3.64 3.95 -7.27
CA ARG A 36 -3.63 3.02 -8.40
C ARG A 36 -2.42 2.08 -8.39
N VAL A 37 -1.38 2.40 -7.63
CA VAL A 37 -0.18 1.56 -7.50
C VAL A 37 -0.50 0.40 -6.55
N ARG A 38 -0.24 -0.82 -7.02
CA ARG A 38 -0.59 -2.05 -6.30
C ARG A 38 0.52 -2.48 -5.35
N THR A 39 0.68 -1.71 -4.29
CA THR A 39 1.62 -2.01 -3.21
C THR A 39 0.96 -1.78 -1.85
N GLY A 40 1.47 -2.44 -0.82
CA GLY A 40 0.95 -2.28 0.53
C GLY A 40 1.22 -0.90 1.13
N THR A 41 2.31 -0.27 0.70
CA THR A 41 2.67 1.08 1.13
C THR A 41 3.04 1.91 -0.09
N VAL A 42 2.57 3.14 -0.13
CA VAL A 42 3.01 4.13 -1.12
C VAL A 42 3.42 5.39 -0.37
N THR A 43 4.65 5.83 -0.59
CA THR A 43 5.12 7.09 -0.03
C THR A 43 5.00 8.20 -1.08
N VAL A 44 4.60 9.36 -0.65
CA VAL A 44 4.46 10.54 -1.52
C VAL A 44 5.57 11.52 -1.18
N ASN A 45 6.35 11.89 -2.21
CA ASN A 45 7.44 12.85 -2.11
C ASN A 45 8.45 12.52 -0.99
N GLY A 46 8.74 11.23 -0.83
CA GLY A 46 9.74 10.78 0.13
C GLY A 46 9.29 10.82 1.59
N ALA A 47 7.99 10.84 1.85
CA ALA A 47 7.49 10.81 3.22
C ALA A 47 7.96 9.55 3.96
N PRO A 48 8.26 9.66 5.26
CA PRO A 48 8.66 8.48 6.04
C PRO A 48 7.47 7.53 6.24
N ILE A 49 7.77 6.26 6.47
CA ILE A 49 6.75 5.26 6.75
C ILE A 49 6.10 5.55 8.10
N GLY A 50 4.76 5.56 8.10
CA GLY A 50 3.99 5.72 9.34
C GLY A 50 3.78 4.37 10.00
N PHE A 51 4.16 4.26 11.29
CA PHE A 51 4.01 3.01 12.04
C PHE A 51 2.59 2.79 12.57
N ASP A 52 1.70 3.75 12.42
CA ASP A 52 0.29 3.61 12.78
C ASP A 52 -0.54 2.91 11.71
N GLY A 53 -0.01 2.84 10.50
CA GLY A 53 -0.66 2.15 9.40
C GLY A 53 -0.15 0.73 9.23
N PRO A 54 -0.96 -0.17 8.67
CA PRO A 54 -0.53 -1.54 8.42
C PRO A 54 0.60 -1.57 7.39
N PHE A 55 1.59 -2.41 7.64
CA PHE A 55 2.71 -2.63 6.73
C PHE A 55 2.68 -4.07 6.24
N GLY A 56 2.76 -4.25 4.94
CA GLY A 56 2.80 -5.56 4.32
C GLY A 56 2.50 -5.45 2.84
N GLY A 57 2.88 -6.47 2.10
CA GLY A 57 2.87 -6.44 0.65
C GLY A 57 1.60 -6.96 0.01
N PHE A 58 1.47 -6.64 -1.26
CA PHE A 58 0.52 -7.25 -2.18
C PHE A 58 1.24 -8.34 -2.97
N LYS A 59 0.48 -9.22 -3.58
CA LYS A 59 0.97 -10.24 -4.51
C LYS A 59 2.06 -11.12 -3.85
N ALA A 60 3.17 -11.37 -4.53
CA ALA A 60 4.25 -12.23 -4.04
C ALA A 60 5.02 -11.62 -2.86
N SER A 61 4.83 -10.34 -2.55
CA SER A 61 5.46 -9.72 -1.39
C SER A 61 4.87 -10.18 -0.06
N GLY A 62 3.77 -10.92 -0.07
CA GLY A 62 3.20 -11.55 1.11
C GLY A 62 1.75 -11.18 1.35
N ILE A 63 1.16 -11.80 2.37
CA ILE A 63 -0.27 -11.64 2.67
C ILE A 63 -0.53 -11.03 4.04
N GLY A 64 0.46 -11.03 4.93
CA GLY A 64 0.30 -10.52 6.29
C GLY A 64 0.43 -9.01 6.38
N ARG A 65 0.11 -8.49 7.54
CA ARG A 65 0.29 -7.08 7.87
C ARG A 65 0.88 -6.94 9.27
N GLU A 66 1.75 -5.95 9.43
CA GLU A 66 2.31 -5.55 10.71
C GLU A 66 1.90 -4.10 11.00
N TYR A 67 2.12 -3.65 12.20
CA TYR A 67 1.88 -2.28 12.66
C TYR A 67 0.42 -1.87 12.66
N GLY A 68 0.13 -0.90 13.53
CA GLY A 68 -1.20 -0.33 13.69
C GLY A 68 -2.21 -1.30 14.23
N ALA A 69 -3.45 -0.84 14.37
CA ALA A 69 -4.56 -1.66 14.86
C ALA A 69 -4.85 -2.83 13.92
N VAL A 70 -4.71 -2.62 12.62
CA VAL A 70 -4.94 -3.67 11.61
C VAL A 70 -3.93 -4.80 11.77
N GLY A 71 -2.67 -4.48 12.10
CA GLY A 71 -1.63 -5.49 12.28
C GLY A 71 -1.92 -6.45 13.42
N LEU A 72 -2.66 -6.02 14.44
CA LEU A 72 -3.05 -6.89 15.55
C LEU A 72 -4.07 -7.94 15.16
N THR A 73 -4.87 -7.69 14.13
CA THR A 73 -5.98 -8.59 13.75
C THR A 73 -5.52 -9.96 13.34
N GLN A 74 -4.29 -10.10 12.85
CA GLN A 74 -3.76 -11.41 12.44
C GLN A 74 -3.38 -12.30 13.62
N TYR A 75 -3.34 -11.75 14.85
CA TYR A 75 -3.01 -12.50 16.07
C TYR A 75 -4.23 -12.84 16.90
N VAL A 76 -5.42 -12.50 16.42
CA VAL A 76 -6.68 -12.75 17.16
C VAL A 76 -7.65 -13.51 16.28
N GLU A 77 -8.53 -14.25 16.94
CA GLU A 77 -9.65 -14.92 16.30
C GLU A 77 -10.94 -14.34 16.82
N HIS A 78 -11.91 -14.21 15.95
CA HIS A 78 -13.21 -13.68 16.31
C HIS A 78 -14.14 -14.81 16.74
N LYS A 79 -14.88 -14.58 17.83
CA LYS A 79 -15.85 -15.54 18.35
C LYS A 79 -17.16 -14.80 18.64
N THR A 80 -18.25 -15.45 18.34
CA THR A 80 -19.58 -14.97 18.72
C THR A 80 -20.11 -15.82 19.87
N ILE A 81 -20.57 -15.16 20.92
CA ILE A 81 -21.28 -15.83 22.01
C ILE A 81 -22.70 -15.29 22.00
N THR A 82 -23.66 -16.18 21.84
CA THR A 82 -25.08 -15.83 21.85
C THR A 82 -25.69 -16.35 23.14
N VAL A 83 -26.45 -15.48 23.80
CA VAL A 83 -27.06 -15.79 25.10
C VAL A 83 -28.56 -15.90 24.95
#